data_1a1fe6fc7ec7eceef59786fa2258f3f2
#
_entry.id   1a1fe6fc7ec7eceef59786fa2258f3f2
#
_cell.length_a   1.000
_cell.length_b   1.000
_cell.length_c   1.000
_cell.angle_alpha   90.00
_cell.angle_beta   90.00
_cell.angle_gamma   90.00
#
_symmetry.space_group_name_H-M   'P 1'
#
loop_
_entity.id
_entity.type
_entity.pdbx_description
1 polymer ?
#
loop_
_entity_poly.entity_id
_entity_poly.type
_entity_poly.pdbx_seq_one_letter_code
_entity_poly.pdbx_strand_id
1 'polypeptide(L)'
;MRDLDNLKEMIARHEGYEPRVYKCTNGYDTIGYGFAIKDLYMDKEVSDLILDQKIQQMLKRILSHEDWGEWFPGKPQAIKEVLIDMIFQIGFSGVRKFRKTIQYIKDDNFLMAG
;
A
#
# COMPACT_ATOMS: atom_id res chain seq x y z
N MET A 1 -4.24 19.02 -20.92
CA MET A 1 -4.73 19.31 -22.26
C MET A 1 -6.18 18.89 -22.38
N ARG A 2 -7.01 19.79 -22.90
CA ARG A 2 -8.46 19.56 -23.01
C ARG A 2 -8.83 18.32 -23.79
N ASP A 3 -8.22 18.16 -24.98
CA ASP A 3 -8.53 17.03 -25.85
C ASP A 3 -8.18 15.70 -25.19
N LEU A 4 -7.05 15.66 -24.48
CA LEU A 4 -6.63 14.46 -23.78
C LEU A 4 -7.55 14.16 -22.60
N ASP A 5 -7.99 15.18 -21.88
CA ASP A 5 -8.91 15.01 -20.75
C ASP A 5 -10.27 14.46 -21.21
N ASN A 6 -10.81 15.00 -22.31
CA ASN A 6 -12.06 14.51 -22.89
C ASN A 6 -11.93 13.05 -23.36
N LEU A 7 -10.80 12.70 -23.96
CA LEU A 7 -10.54 11.33 -24.41
C LEU A 7 -10.45 10.38 -23.21
N LYS A 8 -9.77 10.78 -22.15
CA LYS A 8 -9.68 9.99 -20.92
C LYS A 8 -11.05 9.71 -20.33
N GLU A 9 -11.90 10.72 -20.25
CA GLU A 9 -13.26 10.58 -19.73
C GLU A 9 -14.09 9.61 -20.58
N MET A 10 -13.96 9.68 -21.88
CA MET A 10 -14.66 8.80 -22.80
C MET A 10 -14.22 7.35 -22.61
N ILE A 11 -12.92 7.10 -22.54
CA ILE A 11 -12.35 5.76 -22.36
C ILE A 11 -12.77 5.22 -20.99
N ALA A 12 -12.65 6.03 -19.94
CA ALA A 12 -13.03 5.63 -18.59
C ALA A 12 -14.50 5.21 -18.51
N ARG A 13 -15.38 5.92 -19.21
CA ARG A 13 -16.81 5.59 -19.28
C ARG A 13 -17.07 4.28 -20.00
N HIS A 14 -16.35 4.03 -21.10
CA HIS A 14 -16.51 2.81 -21.88
C HIS A 14 -15.94 1.58 -21.17
N GLU A 15 -14.78 1.73 -20.56
CA GLU A 15 -14.06 0.60 -19.93
C GLU A 15 -14.50 0.31 -18.51
N GLY A 16 -15.05 1.30 -17.81
CA GLY A 16 -15.34 1.19 -16.40
C GLY A 16 -14.06 1.23 -15.56
N TYR A 17 -14.23 1.21 -14.25
CA TYR A 17 -13.09 1.26 -13.34
C TYR A 17 -13.20 0.17 -12.29
N GLU A 18 -12.12 -0.61 -12.13
CA GLU A 18 -12.02 -1.62 -11.10
C GLU A 18 -10.67 -1.47 -10.39
N PRO A 19 -10.68 -1.19 -9.07
CA PRO A 19 -9.42 -0.96 -8.34
C PRO A 19 -8.62 -2.24 -8.07
N ARG A 20 -9.21 -3.42 -8.25
CA ARG A 20 -8.57 -4.70 -7.97
C ARG A 20 -8.47 -5.54 -9.23
N VAL A 21 -7.52 -6.47 -9.23
CA VAL A 21 -7.33 -7.39 -10.36
C VAL A 21 -8.58 -8.26 -10.53
N TYR A 22 -9.00 -8.40 -11.77
CA TYR A 22 -10.10 -9.28 -12.15
C TYR A 22 -9.78 -9.96 -13.49
N LYS A 23 -10.53 -11.00 -13.82
CA LYS A 23 -10.41 -11.66 -15.13
C LYS A 23 -11.36 -10.97 -16.12
N CYS A 24 -10.83 -10.53 -17.26
CA CYS A 24 -11.68 -10.01 -18.34
C CYS A 24 -12.36 -11.17 -19.08
N THR A 25 -13.23 -10.86 -20.04
CA THR A 25 -13.96 -11.87 -20.82
C THR A 25 -13.02 -12.83 -21.55
N ASN A 26 -11.81 -12.40 -21.91
CA ASN A 26 -10.81 -13.23 -22.56
C ASN A 26 -9.91 -14.00 -21.58
N GLY A 27 -10.17 -13.89 -20.28
CA GLY A 27 -9.45 -14.64 -19.25
C GLY A 27 -8.14 -14.02 -18.78
N TYR A 28 -7.81 -12.81 -19.23
CA TYR A 28 -6.59 -12.12 -18.80
C TYR A 28 -6.80 -11.35 -17.50
N ASP A 29 -5.77 -11.34 -16.66
CA ASP A 29 -5.75 -10.49 -15.47
C ASP A 29 -5.76 -9.01 -15.87
N THR A 30 -6.70 -8.27 -15.32
CA THR A 30 -7.02 -6.89 -15.72
C THR A 30 -7.20 -6.03 -14.47
N ILE A 31 -6.89 -4.75 -14.56
CA ILE A 31 -7.05 -3.81 -13.44
C ILE A 31 -7.31 -2.40 -13.98
N GLY A 32 -7.93 -1.56 -13.16
CA GLY A 32 -8.16 -0.16 -13.50
C GLY A 32 -9.18 0.00 -14.60
N TYR A 33 -8.82 0.72 -15.64
CA TYR A 33 -9.70 0.97 -16.79
C TYR A 33 -9.50 -0.08 -17.89
N GLY A 34 -9.63 -1.34 -17.53
CA GLY A 34 -9.47 -2.41 -18.49
C GLY A 34 -8.03 -2.71 -18.90
N PHE A 35 -7.07 -2.37 -18.06
CA PHE A 35 -5.66 -2.59 -18.36
C PHE A 35 -5.28 -4.05 -18.17
N ALA A 36 -4.92 -4.74 -19.26
CA ALA A 36 -4.37 -6.09 -19.15
C ALA A 36 -3.00 -6.02 -18.47
N ILE A 37 -2.84 -6.74 -17.37
CA ILE A 37 -1.62 -6.68 -16.56
C ILE A 37 -0.40 -7.09 -17.38
N LYS A 38 -0.53 -8.08 -18.24
CA LYS A 38 0.56 -8.55 -19.10
C LYS A 38 1.14 -7.46 -20.01
N ASP A 39 0.34 -6.42 -20.32
CA ASP A 39 0.73 -5.34 -21.23
C ASP A 39 1.09 -4.05 -20.49
N LEU A 40 0.99 -4.04 -19.16
CA LEU A 40 1.32 -2.86 -18.38
C LEU A 40 2.83 -2.65 -18.33
N TYR A 41 3.23 -1.43 -18.60
CA TYR A 41 4.58 -0.95 -18.33
C TYR A 41 4.49 0.08 -17.21
N MET A 42 5.21 -0.18 -16.14
CA MET A 42 5.18 0.68 -14.96
C MET A 42 6.52 1.39 -14.84
N ASP A 43 6.60 2.61 -15.37
CA ASP A 43 7.82 3.41 -15.25
C ASP A 43 8.00 3.89 -13.80
N LYS A 44 9.12 4.57 -13.56
CA LYS A 44 9.46 5.03 -12.22
C LYS A 44 8.45 6.01 -11.66
N GLU A 45 7.94 6.92 -12.49
CA GLU A 45 6.95 7.91 -12.04
C GLU A 45 5.66 7.24 -11.57
N VAL A 46 5.14 6.30 -12.36
CA VAL A 46 3.94 5.54 -11.97
C VAL A 46 4.22 4.69 -10.74
N SER A 47 5.39 4.04 -10.69
CA SER A 47 5.78 3.22 -9.54
C SER A 47 5.87 4.04 -8.26
N ASP A 48 6.40 5.27 -8.34
CA ASP A 48 6.49 6.16 -7.19
C ASP A 48 5.10 6.58 -6.68
N LEU A 49 4.16 6.82 -7.59
CA LEU A 49 2.78 7.13 -7.22
C LEU A 49 2.12 5.95 -6.49
N ILE A 50 2.33 4.74 -6.99
CA ILE A 50 1.79 3.53 -6.36
C ILE A 50 2.43 3.31 -5.00
N LEU A 51 3.74 3.51 -4.89
CA LEU A 51 4.45 3.38 -3.62
C LEU A 51 3.90 4.36 -2.58
N ASP A 52 3.70 5.61 -2.96
CA ASP A 52 3.12 6.62 -2.08
C ASP A 52 1.72 6.20 -1.62
N GLN A 53 0.89 5.73 -2.53
CA GLN A 53 -0.45 5.25 -2.21
C GLN A 53 -0.40 4.07 -1.23
N LYS A 54 0.50 3.13 -1.45
CA LYS A 54 0.66 1.98 -0.55
C LYS A 54 1.09 2.39 0.85
N ILE A 55 2.01 3.33 0.95
CA ILE A 55 2.45 3.85 2.25
C ILE A 55 1.29 4.54 2.98
N GLN A 56 0.52 5.36 2.27
CA GLN A 56 -0.65 6.03 2.85
C GLN A 56 -1.68 5.02 3.34
N GLN A 57 -1.93 3.97 2.59
CA GLN A 57 -2.85 2.90 2.98
C GLN A 57 -2.35 2.15 4.22
N MET A 58 -1.05 1.87 4.29
CA MET A 58 -0.45 1.21 5.45
C MET A 58 -0.57 2.08 6.71
N LEU A 59 -0.25 3.36 6.60
CA LEU A 59 -0.38 4.30 7.71
C LEU A 59 -1.82 4.38 8.21
N LYS A 60 -2.76 4.47 7.31
CA LYS A 60 -4.18 4.51 7.66
C LYS A 60 -4.59 3.26 8.43
N ARG A 61 -4.13 2.10 7.98
CA ARG A 61 -4.42 0.82 8.63
C ARG A 61 -3.80 0.75 10.04
N ILE A 62 -2.54 1.17 10.17
CA ILE A 62 -1.85 1.19 11.46
C ILE A 62 -2.58 2.12 12.44
N LEU A 63 -2.88 3.34 12.01
CA LEU A 63 -3.49 4.34 12.87
C LEU A 63 -4.92 3.99 13.28
N SER A 64 -5.63 3.21 12.47
CA SER A 64 -6.98 2.75 12.81
C SER A 64 -6.99 1.44 13.60
N HIS A 65 -5.83 0.80 13.79
CA HIS A 65 -5.73 -0.41 14.59
C HIS A 65 -5.86 -0.09 16.08
N GLU A 66 -6.65 -0.89 16.79
CA GLU A 66 -6.98 -0.72 18.19
C GLU A 66 -5.75 -0.53 19.09
N ASP A 67 -4.75 -1.39 18.94
CA ASP A 67 -3.52 -1.36 19.74
C ASP A 67 -2.47 -0.42 19.12
N TRP A 68 -2.09 -0.66 17.87
CA TRP A 68 -1.02 0.09 17.22
C TRP A 68 -1.34 1.58 17.06
N GLY A 69 -2.60 1.93 16.84
CA GLY A 69 -3.01 3.32 16.71
C GLY A 69 -2.73 4.15 17.95
N GLU A 70 -2.68 3.51 19.13
CA GLU A 70 -2.39 4.18 20.37
C GLU A 70 -0.90 4.44 20.59
N TRP A 71 -0.04 3.44 20.29
CA TRP A 71 1.38 3.56 20.64
C TRP A 71 2.27 3.96 19.45
N PHE A 72 1.92 3.58 18.23
CA PHE A 72 2.78 3.79 17.06
C PHE A 72 3.10 5.29 16.81
N PRO A 73 2.13 6.22 16.86
CA PRO A 73 2.42 7.63 16.55
C PRO A 73 3.46 8.27 17.46
N GLY A 74 3.58 7.79 18.70
CA GLY A 74 4.51 8.34 19.68
C GLY A 74 5.94 7.81 19.56
N LYS A 75 6.20 6.87 18.66
CA LYS A 75 7.53 6.29 18.54
C LYS A 75 8.47 7.21 17.75
N PRO A 76 9.80 7.09 17.97
CA PRO A 76 10.76 7.83 17.16
C PRO A 76 10.59 7.56 15.68
N GLN A 77 10.88 8.55 14.84
CA GLN A 77 10.69 8.45 13.40
C GLN A 77 11.43 7.25 12.81
N ALA A 78 12.67 7.01 13.25
CA ALA A 78 13.46 5.87 12.76
C ALA A 78 12.78 4.52 13.04
N ILE A 79 12.16 4.36 14.19
CA ILE A 79 11.43 3.15 14.56
C ILE A 79 10.18 3.00 13.70
N LYS A 80 9.44 4.08 13.49
CA LYS A 80 8.26 4.06 12.63
C LYS A 80 8.62 3.66 11.20
N GLU A 81 9.71 4.19 10.68
CA GLU A 81 10.17 3.85 9.32
C GLU A 81 10.56 2.38 9.18
N VAL A 82 11.27 1.84 10.17
CA VAL A 82 11.63 0.41 10.18
C VAL A 82 10.38 -0.46 10.18
N LEU A 83 9.40 -0.12 11.00
CA LEU A 83 8.15 -0.88 11.08
C LEU A 83 7.37 -0.81 9.77
N ILE A 84 7.30 0.37 9.15
CA ILE A 84 6.63 0.53 7.85
C ILE A 84 7.33 -0.30 6.78
N ASP A 85 8.66 -0.30 6.76
CA ASP A 85 9.43 -1.10 5.81
C ASP A 85 9.16 -2.60 5.98
N MET A 86 9.12 -3.08 7.22
CA MET A 86 8.78 -4.47 7.52
C MET A 86 7.36 -4.81 7.05
N ILE A 87 6.41 -3.92 7.30
CA ILE A 87 5.02 -4.11 6.89
C ILE A 87 4.92 -4.16 5.37
N PHE A 88 5.68 -3.33 4.68
CA PHE A 88 5.73 -3.35 3.22
C PHE A 88 6.18 -4.71 2.70
N GLN A 89 7.18 -5.32 3.35
CA GLN A 89 7.77 -6.58 2.93
C GLN A 89 6.91 -7.80 3.25
N ILE A 90 6.35 -7.88 4.46
CA ILE A 90 5.68 -9.09 4.93
C ILE A 90 4.22 -8.87 5.36
N GLY A 91 3.71 -7.66 5.21
CA GLY A 91 2.34 -7.32 5.60
C GLY A 91 2.19 -7.00 7.08
N PHE A 92 1.12 -6.28 7.40
CA PHE A 92 0.83 -5.88 8.78
C PHE A 92 0.59 -7.10 9.68
N SER A 93 -0.16 -8.08 9.19
CA SER A 93 -0.40 -9.31 9.93
C SER A 93 0.89 -10.07 10.22
N GLY A 94 1.81 -10.10 9.25
CA GLY A 94 3.11 -10.75 9.41
C GLY A 94 3.96 -10.11 10.50
N VAL A 95 4.02 -8.78 10.49
CA VAL A 95 4.80 -8.03 11.51
C VAL A 95 4.23 -8.26 12.90
N ARG A 96 2.90 -8.27 13.03
CA ARG A 96 2.26 -8.48 14.34
C ARG A 96 2.53 -9.85 14.95
N LYS A 97 2.96 -10.82 14.15
CA LYS A 97 3.34 -12.14 14.66
C LYS A 97 4.64 -12.12 15.46
N PHE A 98 5.49 -11.13 15.27
CA PHE A 98 6.71 -10.93 16.06
C PHE A 98 6.37 -10.31 17.43
N ARG A 99 5.63 -11.03 18.22
CA ARG A 99 5.03 -10.51 19.47
C ARG A 99 6.04 -9.95 20.46
N LYS A 100 7.16 -10.64 20.68
CA LYS A 100 8.19 -10.19 21.62
C LYS A 100 8.88 -8.91 21.11
N THR A 101 9.26 -8.90 19.84
CA THR A 101 9.90 -7.73 19.22
C THR A 101 8.99 -6.51 19.33
N ILE A 102 7.73 -6.67 18.98
CA ILE A 102 6.76 -5.58 19.04
C ILE A 102 6.53 -5.11 20.47
N GLN A 103 6.49 -6.04 21.42
CA GLN A 103 6.33 -5.68 22.83
C GLN A 103 7.52 -4.86 23.34
N TYR A 104 8.74 -5.25 22.97
CA TYR A 104 9.93 -4.47 23.33
C TYR A 104 9.90 -3.06 22.71
N ILE A 105 9.49 -2.94 21.47
CA ILE A 105 9.34 -1.64 20.81
C ILE A 105 8.27 -0.80 21.51
N LYS A 106 7.15 -1.40 21.83
CA LYS A 106 6.04 -0.75 22.51
C LYS A 106 6.46 -0.21 23.89
N ASP A 107 7.33 -0.95 24.57
CA ASP A 107 7.86 -0.59 25.90
C ASP A 107 9.14 0.25 25.82
N ASP A 108 9.52 0.73 24.65
CA ASP A 108 10.73 1.53 24.39
C ASP A 108 12.04 0.79 24.72
N ASN A 109 12.04 -0.53 24.67
CA ASN A 109 13.24 -1.34 24.89
C ASN A 109 13.82 -1.78 23.54
N PHE A 110 14.40 -0.83 22.82
CA PHE A 110 14.84 -1.03 21.44
C PHE A 110 16.07 -1.94 21.32
N LEU A 111 16.89 -2.04 22.37
CA LEU A 111 18.03 -2.94 22.38
C LEU A 111 17.60 -4.40 22.31
N MET A 112 16.51 -4.75 23.00
CA MET A 112 15.99 -6.11 23.00
C MET A 112 15.15 -6.43 21.77
N ALA A 113 14.62 -5.43 21.08
CA ALA A 113 13.82 -5.61 19.88
C ALA A 113 14.67 -5.94 18.64
N GLY A 114 15.91 -5.52 18.66
CA GLY A 114 16.87 -5.67 17.54
C GLY A 114 17.37 -7.09 17.29
#